data_42c047c0d3538121bff18a03ac8fc23d
#
_entry.id   42c047c0d3538121bff18a03ac8fc23d
#
_cell.length_a   1.000
_cell.length_b   1.000
_cell.length_c   1.000
_cell.angle_alpha   90.00
_cell.angle_beta   90.00
_cell.angle_gamma   90.00
#
_symmetry.space_group_name_H-M   'P 1'
#
loop_
_entity.id
_entity.type
_entity.pdbx_description
1 polymer ?
#
loop_
_entity_poly.entity_id
_entity_poly.type
_entity_poly.pdbx_seq_one_letter_code
_entity_poly.pdbx_strand_id
1 'polypeptide(L)'
;QRLEEGGVIQRRVALVDPHKINLAVTVFVAVRTNQHSDEWFQGFAEAVSDMPEVVEFYRMSGDIDYLLRVMVPDIDAYDQLYKRLIERVDLFDVSSSFAMERIKLTTALPVDYAD
;
A
#
# COMPACT_ATOMS: atom_id res chain seq x y z
N GLN A 1 3.89 7.71 25.16
CA GLN A 1 4.19 7.70 24.73
C GLN A 1 4.70 7.24 24.66
N ARG A 2 4.41 6.98 24.76
CA ARG A 2 4.82 6.68 24.21
C ARG A 2 5.04 6.42 23.87
N LEU A 3 4.63 6.14 23.58
CA LEU A 3 4.80 6.04 22.90
C LEU A 3 5.13 5.99 22.59
N GLU A 4 4.99 6.04 22.42
CA GLU A 4 5.22 6.17 21.83
C GLU A 4 5.87 5.95 21.65
N GLU A 5 5.82 5.93 21.71
CA GLU A 5 6.16 5.87 21.28
C GLU A 5 6.43 5.41 20.91
N GLY A 6 6.40 5.21 20.84
CA GLY A 6 6.23 5.06 20.12
C GLY A 6 5.93 4.62 19.78
N GLY A 7 5.68 4.58 19.47
CA GLY A 7 5.01 4.61 18.82
C GLY A 7 4.31 4.36 18.84
N VAL A 8 4.06 4.08 19.11
CA VAL A 8 3.32 4.19 18.96
C VAL A 8 2.62 4.55 18.89
N ILE A 9 2.38 4.84 18.83
CA ILE A 9 1.77 5.38 18.51
C ILE A 9 1.13 5.69 18.13
N GLN A 10 0.86 5.92 17.72
CA GLN A 10 0.25 6.32 17.24
C GLN A 10 -0.72 6.25 17.00
N ARG A 11 -1.33 6.04 17.09
CA ARG A 11 -2.05 5.86 16.87
C ARG A 11 -3.12 6.22 16.77
N ARG A 12 -3.40 6.75 17.04
CA ARG A 12 -4.29 7.31 16.85
C ARG A 12 -4.56 7.52 15.67
N VAL A 13 -4.64 6.71 15.22
CA VAL A 13 -4.83 6.84 14.05
C VAL A 13 -6.11 7.05 13.77
N ALA A 14 -6.35 8.06 13.56
CA ALA A 14 -7.57 8.46 13.37
C ALA A 14 -8.25 7.70 12.35
N LEU A 15 -9.42 7.39 12.58
CA LEU A 15 -10.24 6.78 11.61
C LEU A 15 -10.75 7.88 10.72
N VAL A 16 -9.85 8.44 9.93
CA VAL A 16 -10.21 9.53 9.06
C VAL A 16 -11.00 8.98 7.89
N ASP A 17 -12.11 9.64 7.56
CA ASP A 17 -12.87 9.30 6.36
C ASP A 17 -12.06 9.72 5.14
N PRO A 18 -11.65 8.77 4.27
CA PRO A 18 -10.85 9.12 3.10
C PRO A 18 -11.52 10.11 2.16
N HIS A 19 -12.86 10.11 2.09
CA HIS A 19 -13.56 11.08 1.24
C HIS A 19 -13.33 12.50 1.74
N LYS A 20 -13.22 12.69 3.06
CA LYS A 20 -13.04 14.02 3.62
C LYS A 20 -11.65 14.58 3.39
N ILE A 21 -10.67 13.71 3.15
CA ILE A 21 -9.31 14.16 2.85
C ILE A 21 -8.93 13.91 1.39
N ASN A 22 -9.96 13.70 0.56
CA ASN A 22 -9.81 13.58 -0.88
C ASN A 22 -8.97 12.37 -1.30
N LEU A 23 -9.17 11.24 -0.62
CA LEU A 23 -8.50 9.98 -0.96
C LEU A 23 -9.54 8.89 -1.14
N ALA A 24 -10.52 9.17 -2.01
CA ALA A 24 -11.69 8.30 -2.14
C ALA A 24 -11.43 7.05 -2.97
N VAL A 25 -10.35 7.00 -3.75
CA VAL A 25 -10.08 5.87 -4.64
C VAL A 25 -9.02 4.98 -4.04
N THR A 26 -9.35 3.70 -3.87
CA THR A 26 -8.40 2.70 -3.40
C THR A 26 -8.03 1.78 -4.55
N VAL A 27 -6.74 1.57 -4.74
CA VAL A 27 -6.22 0.71 -5.81
C VAL A 27 -5.36 -0.37 -5.18
N PHE A 28 -5.61 -1.62 -5.57
CA PHE A 28 -4.76 -2.73 -5.18
C PHE A 28 -3.84 -3.05 -6.35
N VAL A 29 -2.55 -2.94 -6.13
CA VAL A 29 -1.55 -3.11 -7.16
C VAL A 29 -0.80 -4.40 -6.91
N ALA A 30 -0.94 -5.35 -7.82
CA ALA A 30 -0.28 -6.64 -7.73
C ALA A 30 0.95 -6.60 -8.64
N VAL A 31 2.12 -6.88 -8.07
CA VAL A 31 3.39 -6.81 -8.77
C VAL A 31 4.01 -8.19 -8.85
N ARG A 32 4.44 -8.56 -10.06
CA ARG A 32 5.24 -9.75 -10.26
C ARG A 32 6.61 -9.31 -10.76
N THR A 33 7.65 -9.98 -10.27
CA THR A 33 9.01 -9.63 -10.67
C THR A 33 9.73 -10.88 -11.13
N ASN A 34 10.64 -10.70 -12.09
CA ASN A 34 11.58 -11.75 -12.47
C ASN A 34 12.95 -11.51 -11.85
N GLN A 35 13.04 -10.56 -10.92
CA GLN A 35 14.28 -10.23 -10.23
C GLN A 35 14.12 -10.44 -8.74
N HIS A 36 14.98 -11.26 -8.15
CA HIS A 36 14.86 -11.63 -6.75
C HIS A 36 16.10 -11.28 -5.94
N SER A 37 16.92 -10.35 -6.44
CA SER A 37 18.10 -9.90 -5.72
C SER A 37 17.73 -8.92 -4.62
N ASP A 38 18.56 -8.86 -3.59
CA ASP A 38 18.37 -7.87 -2.53
C ASP A 38 18.49 -6.45 -3.07
N GLU A 39 19.34 -6.24 -4.03
CA GLU A 39 19.53 -4.93 -4.64
C GLU A 39 18.24 -4.45 -5.31
N TRP A 40 17.59 -5.33 -6.08
CA TRP A 40 16.34 -4.97 -6.73
C TRP A 40 15.27 -4.66 -5.67
N PHE A 41 15.17 -5.50 -4.65
CA PHE A 41 14.16 -5.31 -3.62
C PHE A 41 14.39 -3.99 -2.87
N GLN A 42 15.64 -3.67 -2.54
CA GLN A 42 15.92 -2.41 -1.85
C GLN A 42 15.50 -1.21 -2.69
N GLY A 43 15.76 -1.24 -3.98
CA GLY A 43 15.33 -0.18 -4.89
C GLY A 43 13.82 -0.05 -4.94
N PHE A 44 13.13 -1.19 -4.99
CA PHE A 44 11.67 -1.21 -5.03
C PHE A 44 11.09 -0.67 -3.71
N ALA A 45 11.59 -1.18 -2.59
CA ALA A 45 11.11 -0.74 -1.28
C ALA A 45 11.35 0.76 -1.06
N GLU A 46 12.50 1.26 -1.53
CA GLU A 46 12.81 2.68 -1.40
C GLU A 46 11.87 3.53 -2.23
N ALA A 47 11.61 3.12 -3.47
CA ALA A 47 10.68 3.83 -4.33
C ALA A 47 9.28 3.88 -3.70
N VAL A 48 8.81 2.76 -3.18
CA VAL A 48 7.49 2.68 -2.56
C VAL A 48 7.43 3.53 -1.29
N SER A 49 8.51 3.50 -0.50
CA SER A 49 8.56 4.28 0.75
C SER A 49 8.48 5.78 0.51
N ASP A 50 8.91 6.23 -0.66
CA ASP A 50 8.86 7.64 -1.01
C ASP A 50 7.48 8.07 -1.52
N MET A 51 6.54 7.16 -1.61
CA MET A 51 5.20 7.44 -2.12
C MET A 51 4.18 7.37 -0.99
N PRO A 52 3.78 8.52 -0.43
CA PRO A 52 2.82 8.51 0.68
C PRO A 52 1.45 7.95 0.31
N GLU A 53 1.13 7.92 -0.97
CA GLU A 53 -0.14 7.34 -1.43
C GLU A 53 -0.18 5.83 -1.22
N VAL A 54 0.98 5.16 -1.10
CA VAL A 54 1.03 3.73 -0.81
C VAL A 54 0.90 3.55 0.69
N VAL A 55 -0.23 3.04 1.13
CA VAL A 55 -0.54 2.93 2.55
C VAL A 55 -0.28 1.54 3.12
N GLU A 56 -0.16 0.53 2.26
CA GLU A 56 0.21 -0.82 2.67
C GLU A 56 1.07 -1.46 1.58
N PHE A 57 2.01 -2.28 2.00
CA PHE A 57 2.96 -2.89 1.10
C PHE A 57 3.30 -4.27 1.66
N TYR A 58 2.97 -5.33 0.92
CA TYR A 58 3.13 -6.69 1.37
C TYR A 58 3.98 -7.51 0.40
N ARG A 59 4.77 -8.42 0.96
CA ARG A 59 5.36 -9.49 0.17
C ARG A 59 4.40 -10.68 0.21
N MET A 60 4.11 -11.25 -0.94
CA MET A 60 3.08 -12.28 -1.06
C MET A 60 3.70 -13.60 -1.43
N SER A 61 3.01 -14.68 -1.07
CA SER A 61 3.27 -15.99 -1.65
C SER A 61 2.17 -16.26 -2.68
N GLY A 62 2.44 -17.12 -3.66
CA GLY A 62 1.47 -17.43 -4.70
C GLY A 62 1.83 -16.77 -6.02
N ASP A 63 0.81 -16.39 -6.77
CA ASP A 63 0.99 -15.91 -8.14
C ASP A 63 1.63 -14.54 -8.25
N ILE A 64 1.49 -13.72 -7.23
CA ILE A 64 2.08 -12.38 -7.25
C ILE A 64 3.16 -12.30 -6.18
N ASP A 65 4.12 -11.41 -6.40
CA ASP A 65 5.24 -11.27 -5.49
C ASP A 65 5.02 -10.19 -4.44
N TYR A 66 4.37 -9.10 -4.82
CA TYR A 66 4.10 -7.97 -3.92
C TYR A 66 2.71 -7.41 -4.15
N LEU A 67 2.12 -6.90 -3.09
CA LEU A 67 0.81 -6.27 -3.15
C LEU A 67 0.88 -4.92 -2.46
N LEU A 68 0.40 -3.89 -3.14
CA LEU A 68 0.35 -2.55 -2.58
C LEU A 68 -1.09 -2.10 -2.49
N ARG A 69 -1.41 -1.39 -1.42
CA ARG A 69 -2.70 -0.70 -1.34
C ARG A 69 -2.42 0.79 -1.46
N VAL A 70 -3.02 1.40 -2.46
CA VAL A 70 -2.77 2.80 -2.81
C VAL A 70 -4.06 3.57 -2.64
N MET A 71 -3.97 4.77 -2.06
CA MET A 71 -5.14 5.65 -1.92
C MET A 71 -4.84 6.98 -2.58
N VAL A 72 -5.70 7.36 -3.51
CA VAL A 72 -5.52 8.55 -4.34
C VAL A 72 -6.86 9.26 -4.53
N PRO A 73 -6.86 10.53 -4.97
CA PRO A 73 -8.10 11.26 -5.22
C PRO A 73 -8.87 10.74 -6.42
N ASP A 74 -8.16 10.33 -7.48
CA ASP A 74 -8.79 9.96 -8.74
C ASP A 74 -7.87 9.06 -9.55
N ILE A 75 -8.36 8.64 -10.71
CA ILE A 75 -7.60 7.73 -11.59
C ILE A 75 -6.37 8.43 -12.15
N ASP A 76 -6.45 9.73 -12.47
CA ASP A 76 -5.30 10.45 -12.98
C ASP A 76 -4.15 10.48 -11.98
N ALA A 77 -4.47 10.65 -10.70
CA ALA A 77 -3.45 10.63 -9.66
C ALA A 77 -2.78 9.26 -9.59
N TYR A 78 -3.55 8.18 -9.76
CA TYR A 78 -2.96 6.85 -9.80
C TYR A 78 -2.04 6.69 -11.01
N ASP A 79 -2.46 7.16 -12.16
CA ASP A 79 -1.63 7.06 -13.37
C ASP A 79 -0.29 7.77 -13.18
N GLN A 80 -0.30 8.93 -12.54
CA GLN A 80 0.93 9.66 -12.25
C GLN A 80 1.83 8.91 -11.28
N LEU A 81 1.23 8.30 -10.26
CA LEU A 81 1.98 7.47 -9.31
C LEU A 81 2.62 6.29 -10.03
N TYR A 82 1.86 5.62 -10.87
CA TYR A 82 2.34 4.48 -11.63
C TYR A 82 3.53 4.87 -12.50
N LYS A 83 3.44 6.01 -13.18
CA LYS A 83 4.53 6.48 -14.03
C LYS A 83 5.80 6.77 -13.22
N ARG A 84 5.63 7.35 -12.02
CA ARG A 84 6.79 7.58 -11.14
C ARG A 84 7.42 6.27 -10.71
N LEU A 85 6.60 5.27 -10.44
CA LEU A 85 7.09 3.98 -9.98
C LEU A 85 7.90 3.28 -11.06
N ILE A 86 7.37 3.22 -12.29
CA ILE A 86 8.07 2.52 -13.36
C ILE A 86 9.31 3.23 -13.84
N GLU A 87 9.45 4.53 -13.55
CA GLU A 87 10.68 5.25 -13.83
C GLU A 87 11.80 4.85 -12.87
N ARG A 88 11.45 4.43 -11.67
CA ARG A 88 12.43 4.14 -10.63
C ARG A 88 12.76 2.65 -10.52
N VAL A 89 11.83 1.79 -10.90
CA VAL A 89 11.98 0.36 -10.67
C VAL A 89 11.59 -0.41 -11.93
N ASP A 90 12.42 -1.37 -12.29
CA ASP A 90 12.13 -2.26 -13.41
C ASP A 90 11.15 -3.33 -12.95
N LEU A 91 9.91 -3.23 -13.39
CA LEU A 91 8.84 -4.16 -13.01
C LEU A 91 8.50 -5.06 -14.18
N PHE A 92 8.35 -6.35 -13.91
CA PHE A 92 8.05 -7.33 -14.93
C PHE A 92 6.58 -7.31 -15.32
N ASP A 93 5.70 -7.31 -14.32
CA ASP A 93 4.26 -7.36 -14.57
C ASP A 93 3.52 -6.66 -13.43
N VAL A 94 2.61 -5.77 -13.77
CA VAL A 94 1.84 -5.01 -12.78
C VAL A 94 0.38 -5.06 -13.18
N SER A 95 -0.47 -5.41 -12.22
CA SER A 95 -1.91 -5.45 -12.42
C SER A 95 -2.55 -4.54 -11.36
N SER A 96 -3.36 -3.59 -11.80
CA SER A 96 -4.02 -2.65 -10.92
C SER A 96 -5.52 -2.91 -10.89
N SER A 97 -6.07 -3.04 -9.69
CA SER A 97 -7.50 -3.28 -9.49
C SER A 97 -8.06 -2.19 -8.60
N PHE A 98 -9.09 -1.53 -9.08
CA PHE A 98 -9.72 -0.44 -8.33
C PHE A 98 -10.86 -1.01 -7.50
N ALA A 99 -10.87 -0.69 -6.20
CA ALA A 99 -11.96 -1.13 -5.34
C ALA A 99 -13.21 -0.34 -5.70
N MET A 100 -14.25 -1.07 -6.06
CA MET A 100 -15.52 -0.44 -6.43
C MET A 100 -16.35 -0.08 -5.21
N GLU A 101 -16.21 -0.86 -4.15
CA GLU A 101 -17.02 -0.68 -2.96
C GLU A 101 -16.33 -1.32 -1.77
N ARG A 102 -16.32 -0.64 -0.65
CA ARG A 102 -15.80 -1.23 0.59
C ARG A 102 -16.98 -1.78 1.37
N ILE A 103 -17.05 -3.10 1.46
CA ILE A 103 -18.19 -3.77 2.06
C ILE A 103 -18.03 -3.85 3.57
N LYS A 104 -16.81 -4.02 4.05
CA LYS A 104 -16.54 -4.09 5.48
C LYS A 104 -15.21 -3.44 5.79
N LEU A 105 -15.18 -2.65 6.85
CA LEU A 105 -13.95 -2.11 7.41
C LEU A 105 -14.07 -2.19 8.93
N THR A 106 -13.05 -2.75 9.57
CA THR A 106 -12.96 -2.71 11.02
C THR A 106 -11.51 -2.60 11.44
N THR A 107 -11.28 -1.90 12.53
CA THR A 107 -9.97 -1.87 13.16
C THR A 107 -9.91 -2.83 14.35
N ALA A 108 -11.03 -3.48 14.69
CA ALA A 108 -11.06 -4.46 15.76
C ALA A 108 -10.42 -5.76 15.28
N LEU A 109 -9.47 -6.24 16.04
CA LEU A 109 -8.78 -7.49 15.69
C LEU A 109 -9.46 -8.68 16.36
N PRO A 110 -9.40 -9.87 15.73
CA PRO A 110 -10.04 -11.06 16.29
C PRO A 110 -9.21 -11.58 17.46
N VAL A 111 -9.59 -11.19 18.66
CA VAL A 111 -8.81 -11.52 19.86
C VAL A 111 -8.96 -12.98 20.30
N ASP A 112 -9.90 -13.72 19.71
CA ASP A 112 -10.10 -15.12 20.07
C ASP A 112 -8.88 -15.98 19.77
N TYR A 113 -7.98 -15.52 18.91
CA TYR A 113 -6.74 -16.23 18.61
C TYR A 113 -5.58 -15.84 19.52
N ALA A 114 -5.80 -14.89 20.41
CA ALA A 114 -4.75 -14.48 21.34
C ALA A 114 -4.57 -15.53 22.42
N ASP A 115 -3.35 -15.84 22.82
CA ASP A 115 -3.04 -16.76 23.89
C ASP A 115 -2.74 -16.04 25.19
#